data_fd60589be2acde7abcbbd2b0f5168b7f
#
_entry.id   fd60589be2acde7abcbbd2b0f5168b7f
#
_cell.length_a   1.000
_cell.length_b   1.000
_cell.length_c   1.000
_cell.angle_alpha   90.00
_cell.angle_beta   90.00
_cell.angle_gamma   90.00
#
_symmetry.space_group_name_H-M   'P 1'
#
loop_
_entity.id
_entity.type
_entity.pdbx_description
1 polymer ?
#
loop_
_entity_poly.entity_id
_entity_poly.type
_entity_poly.pdbx_seq_one_letter_code
_entity_poly.pdbx_strand_id
1 'polypeptide(L)'
;MKQGTDVYKIGYSSCNICIISLISVSILSVCMSFIKNQEWKDIDTYFVNFSNFEVMPEVIGLITIPIVLFVASAIYCSLDYEKRFWGIIIIIFSTMATVILELSYFCEVAIAFPMLNSGITKGTEMLLFANPNSVVRALKNLGYFILTLGYSFTFFALGKSRMESVIKKIAIVMGGLNFLFLLNIFINNSLFKLGSVLSCNFLLPLLMLLLGYYFRNKMIVNKRLEKKQLDNRIVENTTKSYYADF
;
A
#
# COMPACT_ATOMS: atom_id res chain seq x y z
N MET A 1 9.54 13.97 -22.42
CA MET A 1 8.58 12.89 -22.68
C MET A 1 7.25 13.25 -22.02
N LYS A 2 6.16 13.44 -22.77
CA LYS A 2 4.83 13.68 -22.18
C LYS A 2 4.41 12.43 -21.44
N GLN A 3 4.16 12.55 -20.15
CA GLN A 3 3.62 11.45 -19.36
C GLN A 3 2.18 11.22 -19.83
N GLY A 4 1.90 10.02 -20.35
CA GLY A 4 0.57 9.70 -20.87
C GLY A 4 -0.47 9.70 -19.75
N THR A 5 -1.70 10.06 -20.07
CA THR A 5 -2.87 10.03 -19.18
C THR A 5 -3.04 8.66 -18.51
N ASP A 6 -2.56 7.59 -19.14
CA ASP A 6 -2.67 6.20 -18.66
C ASP A 6 -1.91 5.95 -17.35
N VAL A 7 -0.74 6.56 -17.14
CA VAL A 7 0.03 6.42 -15.88
C VAL A 7 -0.80 6.92 -14.69
N TYR A 8 -1.43 8.07 -14.83
CA TYR A 8 -2.27 8.62 -13.76
C TYR A 8 -3.56 7.81 -13.53
N LYS A 9 -4.11 7.22 -14.60
CA LYS A 9 -5.26 6.31 -14.51
C LYS A 9 -4.88 5.05 -13.74
N ILE A 10 -3.75 4.42 -14.05
CA ILE A 10 -3.24 3.25 -13.33
C ILE A 10 -3.01 3.60 -11.86
N GLY A 11 -2.30 4.70 -11.56
CA GLY A 11 -2.05 5.16 -10.20
C GLY A 11 -3.34 5.38 -9.40
N TYR A 12 -4.33 6.05 -9.99
CA TYR A 12 -5.63 6.27 -9.37
C TYR A 12 -6.38 4.97 -9.08
N SER A 13 -6.47 4.07 -10.06
CA SER A 13 -7.16 2.79 -9.92
C SER A 13 -6.49 1.91 -8.85
N SER A 14 -5.16 1.83 -8.87
CA SER A 14 -4.40 1.05 -7.89
C SER A 14 -4.56 1.58 -6.46
N CYS A 15 -4.54 2.91 -6.27
CA CYS A 15 -4.82 3.51 -4.97
C CYS A 15 -6.22 3.16 -4.46
N ASN A 16 -7.25 3.23 -5.32
CA ASN A 16 -8.62 2.89 -4.93
C ASN A 16 -8.76 1.40 -4.53
N ILE A 17 -8.13 0.50 -5.28
CA ILE A 17 -8.14 -0.93 -4.94
C ILE A 17 -7.46 -1.15 -3.59
N CYS A 18 -6.28 -0.54 -3.35
CA CYS A 18 -5.60 -0.62 -2.06
C CYS A 18 -6.48 -0.11 -0.91
N ILE A 19 -7.16 1.03 -1.08
CA ILE A 19 -8.03 1.60 -0.05
C ILE A 19 -9.21 0.67 0.25
N ILE A 20 -9.91 0.19 -0.77
CA ILE A 20 -11.05 -0.72 -0.62
C ILE A 20 -10.60 -1.99 0.11
N SER A 21 -9.48 -2.58 -0.28
CA SER A 21 -8.93 -3.78 0.35
C SER A 21 -8.54 -3.55 1.81
N LEU A 22 -7.86 -2.44 2.12
CA LEU A 22 -7.46 -2.11 3.49
C LEU A 22 -8.68 -1.89 4.39
N ILE A 23 -9.72 -1.21 3.89
CA ILE A 23 -10.98 -1.04 4.62
C ILE A 23 -11.66 -2.39 4.83
N SER A 24 -11.72 -3.25 3.81
CA SER A 24 -12.32 -4.58 3.91
C SER A 24 -11.61 -5.45 4.95
N VAL A 25 -10.27 -5.48 4.94
CA VAL A 25 -9.47 -6.19 5.94
C VAL A 25 -9.73 -5.64 7.34
N SER A 26 -9.79 -4.31 7.50
CA SER A 26 -10.06 -3.68 8.79
C SER A 26 -11.45 -4.03 9.32
N ILE A 27 -12.48 -4.01 8.48
CA ILE A 27 -13.85 -4.40 8.85
C ILE A 27 -13.88 -5.87 9.26
N LEU A 28 -13.29 -6.77 8.45
CA LEU A 28 -13.24 -8.20 8.77
C LEU A 28 -12.50 -8.45 10.10
N SER A 29 -11.37 -7.80 10.33
CA SER A 29 -10.61 -7.94 11.57
C SER A 29 -11.40 -7.46 12.79
N VAL A 30 -12.16 -6.36 12.66
CA VAL A 30 -13.04 -5.87 13.73
C VAL A 30 -14.20 -6.84 13.96
N CYS A 31 -14.87 -7.31 12.92
CA CYS A 31 -15.94 -8.31 13.05
C CYS A 31 -15.44 -9.59 13.74
N MET A 32 -14.25 -10.06 13.37
CA MET A 32 -13.64 -11.25 13.96
C MET A 32 -13.30 -11.04 15.45
N SER A 33 -12.81 -9.86 15.85
CA SER A 33 -12.54 -9.56 17.25
C SER A 33 -13.79 -9.51 18.11
N PHE A 34 -14.93 -9.09 17.57
CA PHE A 34 -16.22 -9.16 18.27
C PHE A 34 -16.74 -10.58 18.42
N ILE A 35 -16.52 -11.45 17.42
CA ILE A 35 -16.99 -12.84 17.46
C ILE A 35 -16.13 -13.68 18.40
N LYS A 36 -14.82 -13.46 18.41
CA LYS A 36 -13.88 -14.37 19.08
C LYS A 36 -13.37 -13.94 20.45
N ASN A 37 -13.44 -12.70 20.81
CA ASN A 37 -12.99 -12.14 22.11
C ASN A 37 -11.84 -12.94 22.82
N GLN A 38 -10.98 -13.62 22.05
CA GLN A 38 -9.96 -14.54 22.54
C GLN A 38 -8.56 -14.05 22.17
N GLU A 39 -7.80 -13.73 23.21
CA GLU A 39 -6.34 -13.60 23.08
C GLU A 39 -5.73 -14.96 22.76
N TRP A 40 -4.65 -14.95 22.00
CA TRP A 40 -3.85 -16.16 21.76
C TRP A 40 -3.39 -16.78 23.08
N LYS A 41 -3.75 -18.03 23.33
CA LYS A 41 -3.27 -18.82 24.46
C LYS A 41 -2.32 -19.91 23.98
N ASP A 42 -2.83 -20.82 23.18
CA ASP A 42 -2.14 -21.96 22.61
C ASP A 42 -2.81 -22.40 21.30
N ILE A 43 -2.14 -23.31 20.57
CA ILE A 43 -2.61 -23.78 19.27
C ILE A 43 -3.89 -24.63 19.39
N ASP A 44 -4.06 -25.38 20.46
CA ASP A 44 -5.21 -26.26 20.61
C ASP A 44 -6.48 -25.44 20.89
N THR A 45 -6.38 -24.42 21.74
CA THR A 45 -7.46 -23.45 21.97
C THR A 45 -7.81 -22.69 20.69
N TYR A 46 -6.79 -22.29 19.91
CA TYR A 46 -7.00 -21.61 18.63
C TYR A 46 -7.68 -22.53 17.61
N PHE A 47 -7.23 -23.79 17.49
CA PHE A 47 -7.79 -24.77 16.57
C PHE A 47 -9.27 -25.06 16.82
N VAL A 48 -9.68 -25.25 18.08
CA VAL A 48 -11.09 -25.48 18.44
C VAL A 48 -11.99 -24.31 18.00
N ASN A 49 -11.47 -23.10 18.04
CA ASN A 49 -12.21 -21.88 17.70
C ASN A 49 -11.91 -21.37 16.28
N PHE A 50 -11.10 -22.08 15.51
CA PHE A 50 -10.73 -21.66 14.16
C PHE A 50 -11.95 -21.67 13.24
N SER A 51 -12.05 -20.62 12.42
CA SER A 51 -13.08 -20.47 11.40
C SER A 51 -12.46 -20.15 10.06
N ASN A 52 -12.96 -20.75 8.99
CA ASN A 52 -12.52 -20.45 7.62
C ASN A 52 -12.67 -18.97 7.23
N PHE A 53 -13.49 -18.20 7.94
CA PHE A 53 -13.55 -16.75 7.73
C PHE A 53 -12.25 -16.01 8.10
N GLU A 54 -11.40 -16.61 8.95
CA GLU A 54 -10.09 -16.03 9.28
C GLU A 54 -9.10 -16.05 8.11
N VAL A 55 -9.36 -16.87 7.12
CA VAL A 55 -8.59 -16.93 5.88
C VAL A 55 -8.83 -15.70 5.00
N MET A 56 -10.00 -15.09 5.07
CA MET A 56 -10.42 -14.00 4.17
C MET A 56 -9.51 -12.76 4.22
N PRO A 57 -9.14 -12.20 5.37
CA PRO A 57 -8.21 -11.07 5.44
C PRO A 57 -6.85 -11.39 4.81
N GLU A 58 -6.38 -12.62 4.97
CA GLU A 58 -5.09 -13.08 4.45
C GLU A 58 -5.11 -13.22 2.93
N VAL A 59 -6.20 -13.76 2.37
CA VAL A 59 -6.41 -13.85 0.91
C VAL A 59 -6.53 -12.45 0.29
N ILE A 60 -7.25 -11.54 0.93
CA ILE A 60 -7.34 -10.14 0.47
C ILE A 60 -5.94 -9.50 0.49
N GLY A 61 -5.16 -9.73 1.54
CA GLY A 61 -3.78 -9.28 1.65
C GLY A 61 -2.92 -9.77 0.49
N LEU A 62 -2.95 -11.08 0.23
CA LEU A 62 -2.20 -11.74 -0.85
C LEU A 62 -2.50 -11.13 -2.23
N ILE A 63 -3.76 -10.75 -2.50
CA ILE A 63 -4.15 -10.11 -3.78
C ILE A 63 -3.76 -8.63 -3.81
N THR A 64 -3.82 -7.94 -2.68
CA THR A 64 -3.67 -6.48 -2.60
C THR A 64 -2.21 -6.04 -2.62
N ILE A 65 -1.33 -6.78 -1.98
CA ILE A 65 0.07 -6.36 -1.80
C ILE A 65 0.80 -6.13 -3.13
N PRO A 66 0.66 -6.95 -4.19
CA PRO A 66 1.27 -6.66 -5.49
C PRO A 66 0.77 -5.35 -6.11
N ILE A 67 -0.46 -4.93 -5.80
CA ILE A 67 -1.05 -3.70 -6.36
C ILE A 67 -0.34 -2.44 -5.85
N VAL A 68 0.26 -2.52 -4.67
CA VAL A 68 1.08 -1.43 -4.11
C VAL A 68 2.27 -1.08 -5.03
N LEU A 69 2.84 -2.06 -5.74
CA LEU A 69 3.91 -1.81 -6.72
C LEU A 69 3.45 -0.94 -7.90
N PHE A 70 2.19 -1.08 -8.32
CA PHE A 70 1.65 -0.22 -9.38
C PHE A 70 1.52 1.23 -8.88
N VAL A 71 1.19 1.45 -7.59
CA VAL A 71 1.18 2.80 -7.00
C VAL A 71 2.59 3.39 -6.98
N ALA A 72 3.58 2.62 -6.53
CA ALA A 72 4.99 3.04 -6.50
C ALA A 72 5.51 3.37 -7.91
N SER A 73 5.18 2.53 -8.90
CA SER A 73 5.53 2.74 -10.30
C SER A 73 4.86 3.99 -10.89
N ALA A 74 3.58 4.23 -10.56
CA ALA A 74 2.87 5.43 -10.99
C ALA A 74 3.46 6.71 -10.37
N ILE A 75 3.89 6.66 -9.10
CA ILE A 75 4.64 7.75 -8.48
C ILE A 75 5.91 8.01 -9.29
N TYR A 76 6.76 7.01 -9.49
CA TYR A 76 8.01 7.15 -10.25
C TYR A 76 7.79 7.76 -11.64
N CYS A 77 6.83 7.22 -12.39
CA CYS A 77 6.49 7.72 -13.72
C CYS A 77 5.93 9.15 -13.70
N SER A 78 5.36 9.62 -12.57
CA SER A 78 4.80 10.96 -12.43
C SER A 78 5.82 12.03 -12.03
N LEU A 79 7.06 11.63 -11.70
CA LEU A 79 8.09 12.53 -11.19
C LEU A 79 8.89 13.20 -12.33
N ASP A 80 9.30 14.45 -12.07
CA ASP A 80 10.30 15.13 -12.86
C ASP A 80 11.65 14.40 -12.79
N TYR A 81 12.47 14.56 -13.82
CA TYR A 81 13.75 13.83 -13.95
C TYR A 81 14.63 13.94 -12.70
N GLU A 82 14.76 15.13 -12.13
CA GLU A 82 15.59 15.41 -10.94
C GLU A 82 15.14 14.63 -9.69
N LYS A 83 13.87 14.23 -9.63
CA LYS A 83 13.28 13.55 -8.47
C LYS A 83 13.10 12.04 -8.65
N ARG A 84 13.42 11.52 -9.83
CA ARG A 84 13.25 10.09 -10.14
C ARG A 84 14.06 9.18 -9.23
N PHE A 85 15.20 9.63 -8.74
CA PHE A 85 15.98 8.89 -7.75
C PHE A 85 15.13 8.48 -6.55
N TRP A 86 14.34 9.39 -5.99
CA TRP A 86 13.44 9.09 -4.87
C TRP A 86 12.33 8.12 -5.25
N GLY A 87 11.84 8.21 -6.48
CA GLY A 87 10.88 7.26 -7.03
C GLY A 87 11.45 5.84 -7.15
N ILE A 88 12.72 5.69 -7.52
CA ILE A 88 13.41 4.40 -7.54
C ILE A 88 13.51 3.83 -6.13
N ILE A 89 13.86 4.65 -5.14
CA ILE A 89 13.91 4.22 -3.72
C ILE A 89 12.54 3.69 -3.29
N ILE A 90 11.45 4.39 -3.59
CA ILE A 90 10.09 3.96 -3.26
C ILE A 90 9.80 2.59 -3.90
N ILE A 91 10.16 2.37 -5.18
CA ILE A 91 9.97 1.09 -5.87
C ILE A 91 10.78 -0.02 -5.20
N ILE A 92 12.06 0.21 -4.88
CA ILE A 92 12.93 -0.80 -4.25
C ILE A 92 12.33 -1.26 -2.92
N PHE A 93 11.99 -0.31 -2.03
CA PHE A 93 11.40 -0.63 -0.73
C PHE A 93 10.04 -1.31 -0.87
N SER A 94 9.20 -0.85 -1.80
CA SER A 94 7.90 -1.48 -2.08
C SER A 94 8.08 -2.91 -2.60
N THR A 95 9.06 -3.17 -3.46
CA THR A 95 9.36 -4.53 -3.96
C THR A 95 9.83 -5.44 -2.84
N MET A 96 10.78 -5.00 -2.01
CA MET A 96 11.23 -5.77 -0.85
C MET A 96 10.08 -6.09 0.10
N ALA A 97 9.26 -5.10 0.42
CA ALA A 97 8.08 -5.28 1.27
C ALA A 97 7.08 -6.26 0.66
N THR A 98 6.79 -6.14 -0.63
CA THR A 98 5.88 -7.03 -1.34
C THR A 98 6.34 -8.47 -1.25
N VAL A 99 7.61 -8.77 -1.53
CA VAL A 99 8.13 -10.15 -1.45
C VAL A 99 7.98 -10.73 -0.04
N ILE A 100 8.31 -9.95 0.99
CA ILE A 100 8.22 -10.41 2.39
C ILE A 100 6.76 -10.63 2.80
N LEU A 101 5.87 -9.72 2.45
CA LEU A 101 4.45 -9.82 2.78
C LEU A 101 3.78 -10.96 2.03
N GLU A 102 4.04 -11.10 0.72
CA GLU A 102 3.51 -12.19 -0.10
C GLU A 102 3.94 -13.56 0.45
N LEU A 103 5.22 -13.71 0.81
CA LEU A 103 5.71 -14.95 1.43
C LEU A 103 4.97 -15.25 2.73
N SER A 104 4.76 -14.25 3.59
CA SER A 104 4.08 -14.45 4.87
C SER A 104 2.60 -14.78 4.70
N TYR A 105 1.88 -14.10 3.80
CA TYR A 105 0.50 -14.41 3.48
C TYR A 105 0.35 -15.79 2.83
N PHE A 106 1.26 -16.13 1.92
CA PHE A 106 1.27 -17.45 1.26
C PHE A 106 1.49 -18.56 2.29
N CYS A 107 2.43 -18.42 3.21
CA CYS A 107 2.66 -19.41 4.27
C CYS A 107 1.40 -19.65 5.10
N GLU A 108 0.66 -18.62 5.42
CA GLU A 108 -0.57 -18.73 6.22
C GLU A 108 -1.70 -19.39 5.41
N VAL A 109 -1.97 -18.87 4.20
CA VAL A 109 -3.08 -19.33 3.36
C VAL A 109 -2.84 -20.74 2.78
N ALA A 110 -1.63 -21.01 2.28
CA ALA A 110 -1.33 -22.24 1.56
C ALA A 110 -0.76 -23.37 2.43
N ILE A 111 -0.29 -23.06 3.63
CA ILE A 111 0.34 -24.05 4.51
C ILE A 111 -0.41 -24.14 5.84
N ALA A 112 -0.48 -23.04 6.61
CA ALA A 112 -1.00 -23.09 7.97
C ALA A 112 -2.49 -23.45 8.04
N PHE A 113 -3.34 -22.81 7.24
CA PHE A 113 -4.78 -23.08 7.25
C PHE A 113 -5.13 -24.49 6.74
N PRO A 114 -4.55 -25.03 5.65
CA PRO A 114 -4.75 -26.44 5.28
C PRO A 114 -4.28 -27.41 6.36
N MET A 115 -3.16 -27.16 7.05
CA MET A 115 -2.72 -28.00 8.16
C MET A 115 -3.73 -28.00 9.30
N LEU A 116 -4.25 -26.84 9.70
CA LEU A 116 -5.31 -26.74 10.71
C LEU A 116 -6.58 -27.51 10.28
N ASN A 117 -7.03 -27.31 9.05
CA ASN A 117 -8.21 -28.04 8.53
C ASN A 117 -8.02 -29.56 8.51
N SER A 118 -6.78 -30.04 8.45
CA SER A 118 -6.42 -31.45 8.52
C SER A 118 -6.17 -31.95 9.96
N GLY A 119 -6.36 -31.09 10.98
CA GLY A 119 -6.14 -31.43 12.38
C GLY A 119 -4.65 -31.45 12.79
N ILE A 120 -3.76 -30.90 11.96
CA ILE A 120 -2.33 -30.87 12.26
C ILE A 120 -2.03 -29.55 12.98
N THR A 121 -1.81 -29.62 14.30
CA THR A 121 -1.53 -28.44 15.13
C THR A 121 -0.03 -28.24 15.37
N LYS A 122 0.73 -29.33 15.47
CA LYS A 122 2.17 -29.28 15.76
C LYS A 122 2.97 -28.60 14.65
N GLY A 123 3.66 -27.52 15.00
CA GLY A 123 4.47 -26.73 14.07
C GLY A 123 3.67 -25.64 13.33
N THR A 124 2.34 -25.76 13.28
CA THR A 124 1.47 -24.77 12.62
C THR A 124 1.46 -23.43 13.38
N GLU A 125 1.66 -23.44 14.68
CA GLU A 125 1.72 -22.26 15.54
C GLU A 125 2.75 -21.22 15.09
N MET A 126 3.85 -21.67 14.48
CA MET A 126 4.91 -20.78 13.97
C MET A 126 4.53 -20.09 12.65
N LEU A 127 3.48 -20.58 11.98
CA LEU A 127 3.00 -20.09 10.69
C LEU A 127 1.72 -19.24 10.81
N LEU A 128 1.19 -19.03 12.01
CA LEU A 128 -0.04 -18.28 12.25
C LEU A 128 0.24 -16.86 12.74
N PHE A 129 -0.32 -15.87 12.09
CA PHE A 129 -0.23 -14.46 12.51
C PHE A 129 -0.83 -14.22 13.91
N ALA A 130 -1.84 -15.00 14.29
CA ALA A 130 -2.46 -14.94 15.61
C ALA A 130 -1.45 -15.16 16.74
N ASN A 131 -0.47 -16.05 16.54
CA ASN A 131 0.60 -16.28 17.51
C ASN A 131 1.58 -15.10 17.58
N PRO A 132 1.74 -14.43 18.74
CA PRO A 132 2.64 -13.29 18.90
C PRO A 132 4.12 -13.62 18.64
N ASN A 133 4.51 -14.88 18.78
CA ASN A 133 5.88 -15.36 18.63
C ASN A 133 6.12 -16.08 17.29
N SER A 134 5.18 -16.00 16.33
CA SER A 134 5.32 -16.69 15.05
C SER A 134 6.27 -15.98 14.09
N VAL A 135 6.87 -16.76 13.20
CA VAL A 135 7.70 -16.26 12.09
C VAL A 135 6.86 -15.41 11.13
N VAL A 136 5.64 -15.84 10.83
CA VAL A 136 4.73 -15.12 9.94
C VAL A 136 4.41 -13.72 10.49
N ARG A 137 4.15 -13.60 11.79
CA ARG A 137 3.91 -12.28 12.40
C ARG A 137 5.14 -11.38 12.33
N ALA A 138 6.32 -11.94 12.57
CA ALA A 138 7.58 -11.20 12.45
C ALA A 138 7.81 -10.70 11.01
N LEU A 139 7.57 -11.56 10.01
CA LEU A 139 7.68 -11.21 8.58
C LEU A 139 6.65 -10.15 8.17
N LYS A 140 5.39 -10.28 8.58
CA LYS A 140 4.36 -9.25 8.30
C LYS A 140 4.76 -7.91 8.90
N ASN A 141 5.21 -7.88 10.15
CA ASN A 141 5.64 -6.65 10.80
C ASN A 141 6.83 -6.01 10.06
N LEU A 142 7.83 -6.81 9.67
CA LEU A 142 8.98 -6.34 8.89
C LEU A 142 8.54 -5.82 7.51
N GLY A 143 7.69 -6.56 6.80
CA GLY A 143 7.20 -6.17 5.49
C GLY A 143 6.43 -4.84 5.52
N TYR A 144 5.51 -4.67 6.46
CA TYR A 144 4.79 -3.40 6.63
C TYR A 144 5.70 -2.25 7.07
N PHE A 145 6.70 -2.51 7.91
CA PHE A 145 7.71 -1.53 8.27
C PHE A 145 8.47 -1.04 7.03
N ILE A 146 8.98 -1.95 6.20
CA ILE A 146 9.71 -1.63 4.97
C ILE A 146 8.79 -0.89 3.99
N LEU A 147 7.52 -1.30 3.85
CA LEU A 147 6.56 -0.66 2.98
C LEU A 147 6.31 0.80 3.38
N THR A 148 5.98 1.03 4.64
CA THR A 148 5.70 2.38 5.14
C THR A 148 6.94 3.27 5.15
N LEU A 149 8.12 2.70 5.40
CA LEU A 149 9.39 3.41 5.24
C LEU A 149 9.62 3.82 3.78
N GLY A 150 9.40 2.91 2.83
CA GLY A 150 9.48 3.21 1.39
C GLY A 150 8.57 4.35 0.97
N TYR A 151 7.31 4.30 1.37
CA TYR A 151 6.35 5.38 1.06
C TYR A 151 6.64 6.69 1.79
N SER A 152 7.36 6.70 2.90
CA SER A 152 7.78 7.96 3.55
C SER A 152 8.70 8.80 2.66
N PHE A 153 9.44 8.18 1.73
CA PHE A 153 10.28 8.89 0.76
C PHE A 153 9.47 9.72 -0.26
N THR A 154 8.14 9.60 -0.31
CA THR A 154 7.29 10.54 -1.08
C THR A 154 7.47 11.98 -0.62
N PHE A 155 7.93 12.20 0.61
CA PHE A 155 8.33 13.52 1.10
C PHE A 155 9.37 14.20 0.19
N PHE A 156 10.37 13.48 -0.26
CA PHE A 156 11.41 14.01 -1.14
C PHE A 156 10.99 14.01 -2.61
N ALA A 157 10.15 13.06 -3.01
CA ALA A 157 9.76 12.83 -4.39
C ALA A 157 8.80 13.90 -4.93
N LEU A 158 7.79 14.33 -4.14
CA LEU A 158 6.74 15.21 -4.62
C LEU A 158 7.16 16.70 -4.67
N GLY A 159 6.36 17.50 -5.36
CA GLY A 159 6.57 18.94 -5.56
C GLY A 159 6.14 19.83 -4.39
N LYS A 160 5.71 21.08 -4.70
CA LYS A 160 5.34 22.09 -3.70
C LYS A 160 3.87 22.53 -3.81
N SER A 161 3.04 21.86 -4.62
CA SER A 161 1.61 22.20 -4.68
C SER A 161 0.93 21.95 -3.32
N ARG A 162 -0.21 22.60 -3.07
CA ARG A 162 -0.96 22.45 -1.81
C ARG A 162 -1.22 20.99 -1.47
N MET A 163 -1.62 20.19 -2.45
CA MET A 163 -1.90 18.77 -2.28
C MET A 163 -0.63 17.96 -1.98
N GLU A 164 0.43 18.17 -2.73
CA GLU A 164 1.73 17.52 -2.53
C GLU A 164 2.30 17.86 -1.15
N SER A 165 2.09 19.09 -0.66
CA SER A 165 2.50 19.50 0.69
C SER A 165 1.77 18.72 1.78
N VAL A 166 0.48 18.41 1.62
CA VAL A 166 -0.27 17.57 2.57
C VAL A 166 0.27 16.14 2.57
N ILE A 167 0.48 15.55 1.38
CA ILE A 167 1.06 14.20 1.25
C ILE A 167 2.42 14.12 1.93
N LYS A 168 3.27 15.14 1.74
CA LYS A 168 4.59 15.22 2.38
C LYS A 168 4.52 15.22 3.90
N LYS A 169 3.60 15.98 4.49
CA LYS A 169 3.42 16.02 5.95
C LYS A 169 3.07 14.65 6.51
N ILE A 170 2.17 13.93 5.84
CA ILE A 170 1.79 12.57 6.24
C ILE A 170 2.97 11.60 6.08
N ALA A 171 3.73 11.72 4.98
CA ALA A 171 4.92 10.90 4.74
C ALA A 171 6.00 11.11 5.84
N ILE A 172 6.22 12.36 6.30
CA ILE A 172 7.14 12.66 7.41
C ILE A 172 6.66 12.02 8.70
N VAL A 173 5.37 12.19 9.05
CA VAL A 173 4.80 11.60 10.26
C VAL A 173 4.91 10.08 10.23
N MET A 174 4.61 9.47 9.09
CA MET A 174 4.75 8.03 8.87
C MET A 174 6.20 7.55 9.05
N GLY A 175 7.18 8.27 8.49
CA GLY A 175 8.60 7.99 8.67
C GLY A 175 9.05 8.11 10.13
N GLY A 176 8.58 9.14 10.85
CA GLY A 176 8.85 9.33 12.27
C GLY A 176 8.29 8.20 13.14
N LEU A 177 7.06 7.75 12.87
CA LEU A 177 6.45 6.62 13.57
C LEU A 177 7.18 5.30 13.28
N ASN A 178 7.68 5.11 12.05
CA ASN A 178 8.51 3.96 11.72
C ASN A 178 9.84 3.95 12.48
N PHE A 179 10.44 5.11 12.69
CA PHE A 179 11.64 5.22 13.52
C PHE A 179 11.36 4.83 14.97
N LEU A 180 10.22 5.23 15.54
CA LEU A 180 9.79 4.79 16.87
C LEU A 180 9.58 3.27 16.94
N PHE A 181 9.09 2.65 15.87
CA PHE A 181 8.99 1.19 15.80
C PHE A 181 10.35 0.49 15.89
N LEU A 182 11.38 1.01 15.22
CA LEU A 182 12.74 0.49 15.37
C LEU A 182 13.24 0.59 16.82
N LEU A 183 12.99 1.72 17.49
CA LEU A 183 13.35 1.88 18.89
C LEU A 183 12.63 0.87 19.80
N ASN A 184 11.42 0.46 19.45
CA ASN A 184 10.69 -0.56 20.22
C ASN A 184 11.39 -1.93 20.24
N ILE A 185 12.16 -2.28 19.21
CA ILE A 185 12.94 -3.53 19.18
C ILE A 185 13.95 -3.55 20.34
N PHE A 186 14.49 -2.37 20.72
CA PHE A 186 15.48 -2.25 21.78
C PHE A 186 14.88 -1.98 23.16
N ILE A 187 13.78 -1.24 23.22
CA ILE A 187 13.22 -0.69 24.48
C ILE A 187 11.97 -1.42 24.93
N ASN A 188 11.31 -2.19 24.04
CA ASN A 188 10.08 -2.94 24.29
C ASN A 188 8.98 -2.13 25.01
N ASN A 189 8.66 -0.95 24.49
CA ASN A 189 7.67 -0.04 25.06
C ASN A 189 6.35 -0.11 24.28
N SER A 190 5.21 -0.19 24.99
CA SER A 190 3.88 -0.25 24.37
C SER A 190 3.55 0.96 23.50
N LEU A 191 4.03 2.16 23.84
CA LEU A 191 3.85 3.36 23.04
C LEU A 191 4.53 3.27 21.66
N PHE A 192 5.67 2.59 21.57
CA PHE A 192 6.37 2.39 20.31
C PHE A 192 5.67 1.36 19.41
N LYS A 193 5.03 0.33 20.01
CA LYS A 193 4.14 -0.59 19.28
C LYS A 193 2.95 0.14 18.67
N LEU A 194 2.37 1.10 19.39
CA LEU A 194 1.28 1.93 18.90
C LEU A 194 1.69 2.72 17.64
N GLY A 195 2.93 3.21 17.56
CA GLY A 195 3.46 3.91 16.39
C GLY A 195 3.38 3.08 15.10
N SER A 196 3.75 1.80 15.17
CA SER A 196 3.65 0.88 14.02
C SER A 196 2.20 0.67 13.60
N VAL A 197 1.30 0.42 14.55
CA VAL A 197 -0.13 0.21 14.29
C VAL A 197 -0.74 1.45 13.63
N LEU A 198 -0.43 2.66 14.11
CA LEU A 198 -0.90 3.92 13.53
C LEU A 198 -0.35 4.14 12.12
N SER A 199 0.94 3.84 11.90
CA SER A 199 1.57 4.00 10.58
C SER A 199 0.91 3.11 9.52
N CYS A 200 0.70 1.83 9.83
CA CYS A 200 0.15 0.87 8.87
C CYS A 200 -1.36 0.97 8.69
N ASN A 201 -2.12 1.10 9.79
CA ASN A 201 -3.58 1.00 9.74
C ASN A 201 -4.28 2.33 9.48
N PHE A 202 -3.63 3.47 9.71
CA PHE A 202 -4.23 4.79 9.50
C PHE A 202 -3.47 5.63 8.48
N LEU A 203 -2.15 5.79 8.64
CA LEU A 203 -1.40 6.70 7.78
C LEU A 203 -1.19 6.14 6.39
N LEU A 204 -0.95 4.84 6.23
CA LEU A 204 -0.79 4.23 4.92
C LEU A 204 -2.09 4.29 4.09
N PRO A 205 -3.28 3.91 4.60
CA PRO A 205 -4.55 4.13 3.90
C PRO A 205 -4.81 5.59 3.58
N LEU A 206 -4.56 6.50 4.51
CA LEU A 206 -4.71 7.93 4.29
C LEU A 206 -3.77 8.44 3.20
N LEU A 207 -2.52 7.97 3.18
CA LEU A 207 -1.56 8.30 2.13
C LEU A 207 -2.04 7.78 0.76
N MET A 208 -2.55 6.54 0.69
CA MET A 208 -3.12 5.99 -0.54
C MET A 208 -4.32 6.79 -1.04
N LEU A 209 -5.19 7.24 -0.15
CA LEU A 209 -6.33 8.10 -0.49
C LEU A 209 -5.87 9.44 -1.11
N LEU A 210 -4.90 10.07 -0.49
CA LEU A 210 -4.36 11.34 -0.98
C LEU A 210 -3.59 11.18 -2.30
N LEU A 211 -2.84 10.09 -2.47
CA LEU A 211 -2.18 9.76 -3.73
C LEU A 211 -3.22 9.47 -4.83
N GLY A 212 -4.29 8.76 -4.52
CA GLY A 212 -5.41 8.55 -5.45
C GLY A 212 -6.00 9.88 -5.92
N TYR A 213 -6.28 10.80 -4.99
CA TYR A 213 -6.76 12.15 -5.34
C TYR A 213 -5.73 12.94 -6.16
N TYR A 214 -4.45 12.85 -5.83
CA TYR A 214 -3.36 13.45 -6.59
C TYR A 214 -3.33 12.95 -8.04
N PHE A 215 -3.38 11.64 -8.26
CA PHE A 215 -3.40 11.06 -9.60
C PHE A 215 -4.65 11.44 -10.38
N ARG A 216 -5.81 11.47 -9.74
CA ARG A 216 -7.07 11.93 -10.36
C ARG A 216 -6.95 13.36 -10.86
N ASN A 217 -6.41 14.27 -10.04
CA ASN A 217 -6.25 15.66 -10.44
C ASN A 217 -5.26 15.82 -11.62
N LYS A 218 -4.12 15.11 -11.57
CA LYS A 218 -3.14 15.11 -12.68
C LYS A 218 -3.75 14.55 -13.97
N MET A 219 -4.56 13.51 -13.89
CA MET A 219 -5.28 12.94 -15.03
C MET A 219 -6.25 13.97 -15.66
N ILE A 220 -7.01 14.69 -14.84
CA ILE A 220 -7.96 15.71 -15.32
C ILE A 220 -7.22 16.86 -16.02
N VAL A 221 -6.14 17.34 -15.41
CA VAL A 221 -5.31 18.43 -15.98
C VAL A 221 -4.71 17.98 -17.31
N ASN A 222 -4.13 16.79 -17.40
CA ASN A 222 -3.57 16.27 -18.65
C ASN A 222 -4.61 16.16 -19.76
N LYS A 223 -5.79 15.61 -19.48
CA LYS A 223 -6.87 15.53 -20.47
C LYS A 223 -7.28 16.91 -21.02
N ARG A 224 -7.34 17.92 -20.14
CA ARG A 224 -7.64 19.30 -20.58
C ARG A 224 -6.55 19.87 -21.49
N LEU A 225 -5.29 19.61 -21.17
CA LEU A 225 -4.15 20.03 -21.98
C LEU A 225 -4.13 19.33 -23.35
N GLU A 226 -4.39 18.02 -23.39
CA GLU A 226 -4.49 17.25 -24.62
C GLU A 226 -5.61 17.78 -25.52
N LYS A 227 -6.80 18.04 -24.96
CA LYS A 227 -7.92 18.64 -25.72
C LYS A 227 -7.55 20.00 -26.30
N LYS A 228 -6.98 20.89 -25.48
CA LYS A 228 -6.57 22.21 -25.93
C LYS A 228 -5.53 22.17 -27.08
N GLN A 229 -4.60 21.20 -27.02
CA GLN A 229 -3.61 21.01 -28.09
C GLN A 229 -4.25 20.48 -29.38
N LEU A 230 -5.24 19.59 -29.27
CA LEU A 230 -5.99 19.07 -30.40
C LEU A 230 -6.77 20.22 -31.07
N ASP A 231 -7.49 21.02 -30.30
CA ASP A 231 -8.25 22.16 -30.79
C ASP A 231 -7.33 23.17 -31.53
N ASN A 232 -6.15 23.47 -30.96
CA ASN A 232 -5.17 24.36 -31.61
C ASN A 232 -4.64 23.80 -32.95
N ARG A 233 -4.38 22.47 -33.03
CA ARG A 233 -3.95 21.82 -34.28
C ARG A 233 -5.03 21.86 -35.36
N ILE A 234 -6.29 21.67 -34.99
CA ILE A 234 -7.41 21.77 -35.91
C ILE A 234 -7.47 23.18 -36.50
N VAL A 235 -7.41 24.21 -35.65
CA VAL A 235 -7.41 25.62 -36.12
C VAL A 235 -6.24 25.90 -37.04
N GLU A 236 -5.01 25.47 -36.69
CA GLU A 236 -3.82 25.68 -37.53
C GLU A 236 -3.94 24.97 -38.89
N ASN A 237 -4.44 23.73 -38.91
CA ASN A 237 -4.63 23.01 -40.18
C ASN A 237 -5.74 23.66 -41.06
N THR A 238 -6.82 24.13 -40.46
CA THR A 238 -7.89 24.83 -41.16
C THR A 238 -7.37 26.12 -41.76
N THR A 239 -6.56 26.88 -41.01
CA THR A 239 -5.96 28.13 -41.49
C THR A 239 -4.99 27.88 -42.65
N LYS A 240 -4.13 26.85 -42.55
CA LYS A 240 -3.20 26.49 -43.65
C LYS A 240 -3.93 26.02 -44.90
N SER A 241 -5.02 25.29 -44.80
CA SER A 241 -5.84 24.90 -45.96
C SER A 241 -6.45 26.12 -46.63
N TYR A 242 -6.94 27.06 -45.84
CA TYR A 242 -7.54 28.28 -46.39
C TYR A 242 -6.56 29.14 -47.19
N TYR A 243 -5.28 29.20 -46.80
CA TYR A 243 -4.25 29.93 -47.53
C TYR A 243 -3.59 29.14 -48.68
N ALA A 244 -3.79 27.83 -48.75
CA ALA A 244 -3.28 27.02 -49.85
C ALA A 244 -4.18 27.04 -51.12
N ASP A 245 -5.41 27.49 -50.96
CA ASP A 245 -6.39 27.59 -52.05
C ASP A 245 -6.37 28.98 -52.76
N PHE A 246 -5.44 29.86 -52.33
CA PHE A 246 -5.13 31.14 -52.99
C PHE A 246 -3.71 31.15 -53.57
#